data_77abae37db0100ff6e2ee4b173826b33
#
_entry.id   77abae37db0100ff6e2ee4b173826b33
#
_cell.length_a   1.000
_cell.length_b   1.000
_cell.length_c   1.000
_cell.angle_alpha   90.00
_cell.angle_beta   90.00
_cell.angle_gamma   90.00
#
_symmetry.space_group_name_H-M   'P 1'
#
loop_
_entity.id
_entity.type
_entity.pdbx_description
1 polymer ?
#
loop_
_entity_poly.entity_id
_entity_poly.type
_entity_poly.pdbx_seq_one_letter_code
_entity_poly.pdbx_strand_id
1 'polypeptide(L)'
;MYVAVKGGEKAIDNAHRLLARKRRGDTSLPELSVEQIRQQMPLAVSRVMTEGSLYDEQLAALAIKQAAGGLMEAIFLLRAYRTTLPRFAASLPLDTAGMRLQRRISATYKDLPGGQLLGPTFDYTHRLLDFSLLAEGDYPGPEVERGASLEPCPRVLGLLDREGLMTPEYELPGAVPDITREPLDFPTGRAQRLQALARGDEGFLLALGYSTQRGYGRNHPFAGEIRIGACEVWLEPEELGFAVPVGEIEVTECEMVNQFVGSREELPQFTRGYGLAFGYAERKAMGMALVDRALRAEEYGEEVVSPAQQEEFVLMHCDNVEAGGFVSHLKLPHYVDFQSELELIRKLRRPGVAESAQPTDQEKRA
;
A
#
# COMPACT_ATOMS: atom_id res chain seq x y z
N MET A 1 -21.88 -16.74 -8.57
CA MET A 1 -23.20 -17.35 -8.85
C MET A 1 -24.18 -16.21 -9.17
N TYR A 2 -24.62 -16.07 -10.40
CA TYR A 2 -25.62 -15.08 -10.79
C TYR A 2 -27.02 -15.66 -10.52
N VAL A 3 -27.70 -15.10 -9.55
CA VAL A 3 -29.13 -15.37 -9.37
C VAL A 3 -29.89 -14.34 -10.23
N ALA A 4 -30.52 -14.81 -11.30
CA ALA A 4 -31.35 -13.96 -12.13
C ALA A 4 -32.54 -13.45 -11.31
N VAL A 5 -32.55 -12.15 -10.97
CA VAL A 5 -33.66 -11.49 -10.30
C VAL A 5 -34.68 -11.07 -11.35
N LYS A 6 -35.83 -11.78 -11.43
CA LYS A 6 -36.91 -11.43 -12.37
C LYS A 6 -37.39 -10.00 -12.09
N GLY A 7 -37.36 -9.13 -13.10
CA GLY A 7 -37.77 -7.74 -13.01
C GLY A 7 -36.71 -6.78 -12.42
N GLY A 8 -35.52 -7.27 -12.09
CA GLY A 8 -34.42 -6.48 -11.51
C GLY A 8 -33.71 -5.56 -12.50
N GLU A 9 -33.73 -5.83 -13.82
CA GLU A 9 -32.98 -5.05 -14.82
C GLU A 9 -33.33 -3.57 -14.79
N LYS A 10 -34.61 -3.22 -14.77
CA LYS A 10 -35.02 -1.82 -14.68
C LYS A 10 -34.58 -1.15 -13.37
N ALA A 11 -34.55 -1.90 -12.27
CA ALA A 11 -34.07 -1.39 -10.98
C ALA A 11 -32.56 -1.16 -11.03
N ILE A 12 -31.79 -2.06 -11.65
CA ILE A 12 -30.35 -1.94 -11.86
C ILE A 12 -30.04 -0.74 -12.75
N ASP A 13 -30.71 -0.58 -13.88
CA ASP A 13 -30.55 0.56 -14.77
C ASP A 13 -30.86 1.88 -14.08
N ASN A 14 -31.93 1.92 -13.28
CA ASN A 14 -32.25 3.09 -12.48
C ASN A 14 -31.20 3.36 -11.41
N ALA A 15 -30.64 2.33 -10.78
CA ALA A 15 -29.55 2.50 -9.81
C ALA A 15 -28.31 3.11 -10.46
N HIS A 16 -27.94 2.66 -11.67
CA HIS A 16 -26.83 3.25 -12.44
C HIS A 16 -27.08 4.73 -12.76
N ARG A 17 -28.29 5.07 -13.22
CA ARG A 17 -28.66 6.47 -13.51
C ARG A 17 -28.66 7.33 -12.24
N LEU A 18 -29.14 6.78 -11.13
CA LEU A 18 -29.15 7.47 -9.85
C LEU A 18 -27.73 7.70 -9.32
N LEU A 19 -26.85 6.71 -9.47
CA LEU A 19 -25.43 6.83 -9.14
C LEU A 19 -24.75 7.93 -9.96
N ALA A 20 -24.98 7.94 -11.28
CA ALA A 20 -24.43 8.95 -12.17
C ALA A 20 -24.93 10.36 -11.80
N ARG A 21 -26.23 10.50 -11.49
CA ARG A 21 -26.82 11.76 -11.01
C ARG A 21 -26.22 12.21 -9.68
N LYS A 22 -26.06 11.29 -8.73
CA LYS A 22 -25.47 11.58 -7.42
C LYS A 22 -24.00 12.00 -7.55
N ARG A 23 -23.24 11.32 -8.41
CA ARG A 23 -21.85 11.69 -8.71
C ARG A 23 -21.74 13.09 -9.32
N ARG A 24 -22.65 13.44 -10.25
CA ARG A 24 -22.68 14.79 -10.86
C ARG A 24 -22.99 15.88 -9.84
N GLY A 25 -23.81 15.58 -8.84
CA GLY A 25 -24.23 16.56 -7.83
C GLY A 25 -25.09 17.69 -8.38
N ASP A 26 -25.00 18.86 -7.76
CA ASP A 26 -25.73 20.06 -8.19
C ASP A 26 -25.23 20.53 -9.55
N THR A 27 -26.13 20.61 -10.51
CA THR A 27 -25.80 21.04 -11.89
C THR A 27 -25.62 22.54 -12.03
N SER A 28 -25.93 23.34 -11.03
CA SER A 28 -25.60 24.77 -10.99
C SER A 28 -24.11 25.01 -10.76
N LEU A 29 -23.41 24.03 -10.22
CA LEU A 29 -21.94 24.07 -10.02
C LEU A 29 -21.23 23.44 -11.23
N PRO A 30 -20.07 23.96 -11.64
CA PRO A 30 -19.22 23.33 -12.64
C PRO A 30 -18.88 21.88 -12.25
N GLU A 31 -18.83 20.99 -13.24
CA GLU A 31 -18.39 19.62 -12.98
C GLU A 31 -16.88 19.58 -12.70
N LEU A 32 -16.48 18.89 -11.64
CA LEU A 32 -15.06 18.68 -11.32
C LEU A 32 -14.35 17.98 -12.49
N SER A 33 -13.31 18.57 -13.03
CA SER A 33 -12.53 18.01 -14.14
C SER A 33 -11.52 16.96 -13.64
N VAL A 34 -11.11 16.06 -14.53
CA VAL A 34 -10.04 15.10 -14.24
C VAL A 34 -8.72 15.83 -13.95
N GLU A 35 -8.46 16.92 -14.68
CA GLU A 35 -7.26 17.73 -14.49
C GLU A 35 -7.23 18.43 -13.11
N GLN A 36 -8.37 18.93 -12.63
CA GLN A 36 -8.44 19.49 -11.27
C GLN A 36 -8.13 18.43 -10.20
N ILE A 37 -8.62 17.21 -10.36
CA ILE A 37 -8.30 16.12 -9.42
C ILE A 37 -6.81 15.80 -9.50
N ARG A 38 -6.26 15.67 -10.71
CA ARG A 38 -4.84 15.37 -10.90
C ARG A 38 -3.93 16.40 -10.24
N GLN A 39 -4.24 17.69 -10.39
CA GLN A 39 -3.40 18.78 -9.89
C GLN A 39 -3.63 19.09 -8.40
N GLN A 40 -4.84 18.97 -7.92
CA GLN A 40 -5.22 19.46 -6.58
C GLN A 40 -5.41 18.34 -5.55
N MET A 41 -5.40 17.06 -5.97
CA MET A 41 -5.52 15.90 -5.10
C MET A 41 -4.35 14.90 -5.29
N PRO A 42 -3.08 15.35 -5.36
CA PRO A 42 -1.94 14.48 -5.74
C PRO A 42 -1.74 13.31 -4.78
N LEU A 43 -2.04 13.47 -3.48
CA LEU A 43 -1.92 12.38 -2.51
C LEU A 43 -2.94 11.27 -2.74
N ALA A 44 -4.16 11.63 -3.14
CA ALA A 44 -5.19 10.65 -3.52
C ALA A 44 -4.81 9.92 -4.81
N VAL A 45 -4.30 10.66 -5.81
CA VAL A 45 -3.81 10.12 -7.07
C VAL A 45 -2.67 9.12 -6.82
N SER A 46 -1.66 9.51 -6.03
CA SER A 46 -0.53 8.65 -5.66
C SER A 46 -0.97 7.36 -4.98
N ARG A 47 -1.92 7.44 -4.03
CA ARG A 47 -2.48 6.27 -3.38
C ARG A 47 -3.18 5.33 -4.36
N VAL A 48 -4.02 5.88 -5.24
CA VAL A 48 -4.75 5.07 -6.24
C VAL A 48 -3.79 4.41 -7.22
N MET A 49 -2.74 5.10 -7.67
CA MET A 49 -1.69 4.50 -8.51
C MET A 49 -0.98 3.34 -7.81
N THR A 50 -0.55 3.53 -6.57
CA THR A 50 0.21 2.53 -5.82
C THR A 50 -0.63 1.28 -5.55
N GLU A 51 -1.79 1.43 -4.93
CA GLU A 51 -2.65 0.31 -4.57
C GLU A 51 -3.34 -0.31 -5.81
N GLY A 52 -3.50 0.47 -6.89
CA GLY A 52 -3.96 0.02 -8.20
C GLY A 52 -2.89 -0.66 -9.05
N SER A 53 -1.63 -0.59 -8.65
CA SER A 53 -0.47 -1.14 -9.37
C SER A 53 -0.35 -0.63 -10.81
N LEU A 54 -0.66 0.64 -11.04
CA LEU A 54 -0.55 1.30 -12.34
C LEU A 54 -0.14 2.75 -12.14
N TYR A 55 1.03 3.12 -12.67
CA TYR A 55 1.51 4.50 -12.67
C TYR A 55 0.92 5.25 -13.86
N ASP A 56 -0.18 5.94 -13.63
CA ASP A 56 -0.80 6.87 -14.58
C ASP A 56 -1.70 7.85 -13.81
N GLU A 57 -1.22 9.08 -13.66
CA GLU A 57 -1.94 10.12 -12.91
C GLU A 57 -3.30 10.46 -13.50
N GLN A 58 -3.40 10.47 -14.85
CA GLN A 58 -4.65 10.82 -15.53
C GLN A 58 -5.70 9.73 -15.32
N LEU A 59 -5.31 8.46 -15.46
CA LEU A 59 -6.22 7.34 -15.24
C LEU A 59 -6.60 7.21 -13.76
N ALA A 60 -5.67 7.46 -12.85
CA ALA A 60 -5.97 7.49 -11.42
C ALA A 60 -6.96 8.61 -11.06
N ALA A 61 -6.77 9.82 -11.59
CA ALA A 61 -7.70 10.94 -11.40
C ALA A 61 -9.08 10.66 -12.02
N LEU A 62 -9.12 10.02 -13.19
CA LEU A 62 -10.36 9.55 -13.81
C LEU A 62 -11.09 8.54 -12.94
N ALA A 63 -10.36 7.56 -12.38
CA ALA A 63 -10.93 6.57 -11.47
C ALA A 63 -11.50 7.21 -10.20
N ILE A 64 -10.81 8.19 -9.61
CA ILE A 64 -11.29 8.98 -8.45
C ILE A 64 -12.58 9.71 -8.81
N LYS A 65 -12.63 10.37 -9.97
CA LYS A 65 -13.84 11.05 -10.46
C LYS A 65 -15.00 10.07 -10.63
N GLN A 66 -14.75 8.94 -11.28
CA GLN A 66 -15.77 7.91 -11.53
C GLN A 66 -16.30 7.30 -10.23
N ALA A 67 -15.43 7.09 -9.25
CA ALA A 67 -15.75 6.59 -7.91
C ALA A 67 -16.38 7.64 -6.98
N ALA A 68 -16.66 8.86 -7.46
CA ALA A 68 -17.16 9.97 -6.66
C ALA A 68 -16.29 10.26 -5.40
N GLY A 69 -14.97 10.12 -5.51
CA GLY A 69 -14.03 10.32 -4.42
C GLY A 69 -13.78 9.11 -3.51
N GLY A 70 -14.46 7.98 -3.73
CA GLY A 70 -14.22 6.73 -3.01
C GLY A 70 -12.92 6.06 -3.44
N LEU A 71 -11.82 6.22 -2.68
CA LEU A 71 -10.49 5.76 -3.10
C LEU A 71 -10.42 4.23 -3.27
N MET A 72 -11.10 3.45 -2.43
CA MET A 72 -11.13 1.99 -2.57
C MET A 72 -11.77 1.56 -3.91
N GLU A 73 -12.89 2.18 -4.30
CA GLU A 73 -13.53 1.93 -5.59
C GLU A 73 -12.64 2.41 -6.75
N ALA A 74 -11.97 3.56 -6.60
CA ALA A 74 -11.02 4.06 -7.60
C ALA A 74 -9.85 3.10 -7.82
N ILE A 75 -9.29 2.53 -6.75
CA ILE A 75 -8.24 1.52 -6.80
C ILE A 75 -8.72 0.27 -7.53
N PHE A 76 -9.94 -0.20 -7.22
CA PHE A 76 -10.54 -1.33 -7.92
C PHE A 76 -10.69 -1.06 -9.43
N LEU A 77 -11.23 0.11 -9.80
CA LEU A 77 -11.41 0.50 -11.21
C LEU A 77 -10.07 0.56 -11.96
N LEU A 78 -9.05 1.17 -11.35
CA LEU A 78 -7.73 1.27 -11.96
C LEU A 78 -7.07 -0.10 -12.11
N ARG A 79 -7.18 -0.95 -11.10
CA ARG A 79 -6.66 -2.32 -11.12
C ARG A 79 -7.37 -3.17 -12.18
N ALA A 80 -8.69 -3.07 -12.31
CA ALA A 80 -9.47 -3.75 -13.33
C ALA A 80 -9.05 -3.30 -14.73
N TYR A 81 -8.89 -1.99 -14.94
CA TYR A 81 -8.42 -1.45 -16.22
C TYR A 81 -7.01 -1.97 -16.57
N ARG A 82 -6.09 -2.00 -15.58
CA ARG A 82 -4.74 -2.54 -15.78
C ARG A 82 -4.74 -3.95 -16.38
N THR A 83 -5.69 -4.80 -16.00
CA THR A 83 -5.78 -6.17 -16.54
C THR A 83 -6.13 -6.23 -18.03
N THR A 84 -6.63 -5.15 -18.60
CA THR A 84 -6.93 -5.05 -20.04
C THR A 84 -5.72 -4.63 -20.87
N LEU A 85 -4.63 -4.17 -20.23
CA LEU A 85 -3.43 -3.71 -20.91
C LEU A 85 -2.49 -4.88 -21.20
N PRO A 86 -1.98 -5.00 -22.42
CA PRO A 86 -0.93 -5.96 -22.71
C PRO A 86 0.38 -5.52 -22.02
N ARG A 87 1.17 -6.48 -21.54
CA ARG A 87 2.53 -6.21 -21.10
C ARG A 87 3.43 -6.08 -22.32
N PHE A 88 4.06 -4.95 -22.49
CA PHE A 88 5.03 -4.73 -23.55
C PHE A 88 6.41 -5.32 -23.19
N ALA A 89 6.94 -4.92 -22.01
CA ALA A 89 8.22 -5.39 -21.50
C ALA A 89 8.26 -5.29 -19.97
N ALA A 90 9.34 -5.78 -19.36
CA ALA A 90 9.72 -5.48 -17.98
C ALA A 90 10.81 -4.41 -17.97
N SER A 91 10.72 -3.44 -17.07
CA SER A 91 11.78 -2.47 -16.88
C SER A 91 13.00 -3.09 -16.21
N LEU A 92 14.15 -2.48 -16.42
CA LEU A 92 15.30 -2.71 -15.53
C LEU A 92 14.97 -2.23 -14.13
N PRO A 93 15.68 -2.70 -13.09
CA PRO A 93 15.55 -2.18 -11.74
C PRO A 93 15.71 -0.67 -11.71
N LEU A 94 14.85 0.04 -10.93
CA LEU A 94 14.96 1.48 -10.77
C LEU A 94 16.23 1.83 -9.99
N ASP A 95 17.05 2.74 -10.51
CA ASP A 95 18.14 3.35 -9.76
C ASP A 95 17.62 4.50 -8.89
N THR A 96 17.21 4.17 -7.66
CA THR A 96 16.77 5.19 -6.71
C THR A 96 17.94 5.98 -6.10
N ALA A 97 19.19 5.58 -6.31
CA ALA A 97 20.35 6.39 -5.95
C ALA A 97 20.45 7.64 -6.84
N GLY A 98 20.10 7.49 -8.12
CA GLY A 98 20.00 8.58 -9.09
C GLY A 98 18.74 9.43 -9.01
N MET A 99 17.86 9.22 -8.03
CA MET A 99 16.60 9.95 -7.88
C MET A 99 16.80 11.47 -7.89
N ARG A 100 16.04 12.17 -8.73
CA ARG A 100 15.95 13.63 -8.71
C ARG A 100 15.06 14.06 -7.55
N LEU A 101 15.71 14.41 -6.44
CA LEU A 101 15.08 14.60 -5.15
C LEU A 101 14.16 15.82 -5.11
N GLN A 102 12.96 15.65 -4.57
CA GLN A 102 12.02 16.69 -4.15
C GLN A 102 11.92 16.78 -2.62
N ARG A 103 12.15 15.66 -1.93
CA ARG A 103 12.22 15.58 -0.48
C ARG A 103 13.29 14.58 -0.08
N ARG A 104 14.05 14.89 0.97
CA ARG A 104 15.01 14.01 1.59
C ARG A 104 15.12 14.32 3.07
N ILE A 105 14.76 13.39 3.93
CA ILE A 105 14.89 13.52 5.38
C ILE A 105 15.48 12.26 6.00
N SER A 106 16.14 12.45 7.14
CA SER A 106 16.67 11.36 7.96
C SER A 106 16.53 11.71 9.44
N ALA A 107 16.29 10.70 10.26
CA ALA A 107 16.23 10.82 11.71
C ALA A 107 17.52 10.30 12.40
N THR A 108 18.50 9.82 11.64
CA THR A 108 19.66 9.12 12.19
C THR A 108 20.88 10.03 12.42
N TYR A 109 21.03 11.10 11.63
CA TYR A 109 22.15 12.02 11.72
C TYR A 109 21.67 13.46 11.92
N LYS A 110 22.31 14.18 12.84
CA LYS A 110 22.07 15.62 13.02
C LYS A 110 22.55 16.40 11.79
N ASP A 111 23.79 16.14 11.39
CA ASP A 111 24.43 16.78 10.25
C ASP A 111 24.50 15.76 9.10
N LEU A 112 23.42 15.68 8.34
CA LEU A 112 23.28 14.70 7.25
C LEU A 112 24.17 15.09 6.07
N PRO A 113 25.10 14.22 5.62
CA PRO A 113 25.88 14.50 4.41
C PRO A 113 24.98 14.75 3.19
N GLY A 114 25.20 15.84 2.49
CA GLY A 114 24.34 16.34 1.40
C GLY A 114 23.09 17.09 1.87
N GLY A 115 22.88 17.21 3.19
CA GLY A 115 21.78 17.97 3.79
C GLY A 115 20.43 17.26 3.73
N GLN A 116 19.43 17.94 4.32
CA GLN A 116 18.02 17.56 4.27
C GLN A 116 17.27 18.49 3.32
N LEU A 117 16.27 17.97 2.64
CA LEU A 117 15.35 18.72 1.80
C LEU A 117 13.93 18.46 2.29
N LEU A 118 13.29 19.45 2.88
CA LEU A 118 11.95 19.25 3.46
C LEU A 118 10.89 18.96 2.41
N GLY A 119 10.91 19.66 1.28
CA GLY A 119 9.89 19.53 0.25
C GLY A 119 8.50 19.94 0.75
N PRO A 120 7.43 19.71 -0.02
CA PRO A 120 6.07 19.93 0.44
C PRO A 120 5.69 18.88 1.49
N THR A 121 5.30 19.34 2.70
CA THR A 121 5.01 18.45 3.83
C THR A 121 4.01 19.06 4.81
N PHE A 122 3.22 18.21 5.45
CA PHE A 122 2.36 18.60 6.56
C PHE A 122 3.08 18.60 7.93
N ASP A 123 4.33 18.13 8.01
CA ASP A 123 5.00 17.84 9.28
C ASP A 123 5.14 19.06 10.17
N TYR A 124 5.37 20.24 9.58
CA TYR A 124 5.55 21.48 10.31
C TYR A 124 4.32 22.39 10.28
N THR A 125 3.18 21.90 9.77
CA THR A 125 1.92 22.63 9.84
C THR A 125 1.28 22.48 11.22
N HIS A 126 0.47 23.46 11.62
CA HIS A 126 -0.26 23.39 12.90
C HIS A 126 -1.39 22.34 12.91
N ARG A 127 -1.70 21.71 11.76
CA ARG A 127 -2.80 20.72 11.59
C ARG A 127 -4.15 21.29 12.02
N LEU A 128 -4.35 22.59 11.85
CA LEU A 128 -5.62 23.29 12.05
C LEU A 128 -6.34 23.46 10.71
N LEU A 129 -7.67 23.55 10.77
CA LEU A 129 -8.45 23.91 9.59
C LEU A 129 -8.14 25.34 9.17
N ASP A 130 -7.83 25.53 7.90
CA ASP A 130 -7.64 26.84 7.30
C ASP A 130 -8.96 27.32 6.67
N PHE A 131 -9.67 28.16 7.38
CA PHE A 131 -10.96 28.72 6.93
C PHE A 131 -10.79 29.70 5.78
N SER A 132 -9.59 30.18 5.44
CA SER A 132 -9.37 31.01 4.28
C SER A 132 -9.64 30.25 2.97
N LEU A 133 -9.50 28.92 2.99
CA LEU A 133 -9.81 28.05 1.85
C LEU A 133 -11.31 27.99 1.50
N LEU A 134 -12.19 28.55 2.35
CA LEU A 134 -13.61 28.73 2.02
C LEU A 134 -13.84 29.89 1.04
N ALA A 135 -12.90 30.79 0.89
CA ALA A 135 -13.02 31.90 -0.04
C ALA A 135 -13.00 31.36 -1.48
N GLU A 136 -13.97 31.81 -2.29
CA GLU A 136 -14.05 31.48 -3.72
C GLU A 136 -13.20 32.45 -4.54
N GLY A 137 -12.58 31.95 -5.59
CA GLY A 137 -11.80 32.74 -6.55
C GLY A 137 -10.49 32.07 -6.93
N ASP A 138 -9.85 32.64 -7.95
CA ASP A 138 -8.52 32.22 -8.40
C ASP A 138 -7.46 32.93 -7.55
N TYR A 139 -6.81 32.19 -6.68
CA TYR A 139 -5.69 32.69 -5.91
C TYR A 139 -4.38 32.24 -6.55
N PRO A 140 -3.45 33.15 -6.80
CA PRO A 140 -2.09 32.78 -7.22
C PRO A 140 -1.46 31.93 -6.11
N GLY A 141 -0.76 30.86 -6.49
CA GLY A 141 0.02 30.08 -5.52
C GLY A 141 1.06 30.98 -4.83
N PRO A 142 1.46 30.67 -3.60
CA PRO A 142 2.49 31.43 -2.90
C PRO A 142 3.81 31.38 -3.64
N GLU A 143 4.55 32.50 -3.59
CA GLU A 143 5.93 32.51 -4.09
C GLU A 143 6.80 31.61 -3.21
N VAL A 144 7.61 30.78 -3.86
CA VAL A 144 8.54 29.86 -3.20
C VAL A 144 9.96 30.24 -3.58
N GLU A 145 10.78 30.51 -2.56
CA GLU A 145 12.22 30.71 -2.79
C GLU A 145 12.85 29.39 -3.25
N ARG A 146 13.63 29.44 -4.32
CA ARG A 146 14.41 28.30 -4.78
C ARG A 146 15.54 28.05 -3.79
N GLY A 147 15.54 26.88 -3.17
CA GLY A 147 16.65 26.41 -2.34
C GLY A 147 17.96 26.26 -3.14
N ALA A 148 19.07 26.17 -2.41
CA ALA A 148 20.35 25.81 -3.01
C ALA A 148 20.27 24.43 -3.67
N SER A 149 21.05 24.22 -4.73
CA SER A 149 21.22 22.87 -5.30
C SER A 149 21.81 21.96 -4.24
N LEU A 150 21.24 20.76 -4.12
CA LEU A 150 21.80 19.76 -3.21
C LEU A 150 23.13 19.26 -3.76
N GLU A 151 24.11 19.14 -2.87
CA GLU A 151 25.31 18.37 -3.14
C GLU A 151 24.96 16.88 -3.33
N PRO A 152 25.86 16.06 -3.90
CA PRO A 152 25.64 14.63 -3.98
C PRO A 152 25.24 14.05 -2.62
N CYS A 153 24.07 13.42 -2.56
CA CYS A 153 23.49 12.90 -1.33
C CYS A 153 23.80 11.40 -1.22
N PRO A 154 24.81 10.97 -0.46
CA PRO A 154 25.05 9.56 -0.24
C PRO A 154 23.86 8.95 0.52
N ARG A 155 23.53 7.69 0.21
CA ARG A 155 22.49 6.97 0.96
C ARG A 155 22.90 6.81 2.42
N VAL A 156 21.98 7.09 3.33
CA VAL A 156 22.23 7.05 4.76
C VAL A 156 22.58 5.65 5.22
N LEU A 157 21.83 4.64 4.77
CA LEU A 157 22.14 3.27 5.14
C LEU A 157 23.50 2.82 4.57
N GLY A 158 23.89 3.32 3.40
CA GLY A 158 25.23 3.10 2.85
C GLY A 158 26.37 3.69 3.70
N LEU A 159 26.09 4.71 4.55
CA LEU A 159 27.05 5.18 5.54
C LEU A 159 27.24 4.14 6.67
N LEU A 160 26.12 3.62 7.17
CA LEU A 160 26.10 2.59 8.22
C LEU A 160 26.69 1.25 7.72
N ASP A 161 26.40 0.88 6.47
CA ASP A 161 26.97 -0.32 5.83
C ASP A 161 28.51 -0.27 5.76
N ARG A 162 29.07 0.88 5.42
CA ARG A 162 30.54 1.07 5.36
C ARG A 162 31.22 0.95 6.73
N GLU A 163 30.50 1.21 7.80
CA GLU A 163 30.97 1.01 9.17
C GLU A 163 30.72 -0.42 9.68
N GLY A 164 30.07 -1.28 8.87
CA GLY A 164 29.71 -2.64 9.26
C GLY A 164 28.58 -2.71 10.29
N LEU A 165 27.79 -1.64 10.42
CA LEU A 165 26.75 -1.51 11.44
C LEU A 165 25.37 -2.05 11.00
N MET A 166 25.20 -2.38 9.73
CA MET A 166 23.96 -2.94 9.19
C MET A 166 24.10 -4.41 8.86
N THR A 167 23.03 -5.17 9.08
CA THR A 167 22.94 -6.55 8.58
C THR A 167 23.05 -6.55 7.06
N PRO A 168 23.97 -7.34 6.47
CA PRO A 168 24.14 -7.42 5.02
C PRO A 168 22.85 -7.85 4.31
N GLU A 169 22.59 -7.28 3.15
CA GLU A 169 21.55 -7.75 2.23
C GLU A 169 22.21 -8.28 0.96
N TYR A 170 21.72 -9.42 0.51
CA TYR A 170 22.21 -10.08 -0.68
C TYR A 170 21.12 -10.08 -1.74
N GLU A 171 21.50 -9.78 -2.97
CA GLU A 171 20.61 -9.99 -4.11
C GLU A 171 20.37 -11.48 -4.32
N LEU A 172 19.11 -11.88 -4.41
CA LEU A 172 18.77 -13.24 -4.76
C LEU A 172 18.87 -13.39 -6.28
N PRO A 173 19.62 -14.38 -6.78
CA PRO A 173 19.69 -14.62 -8.21
C PRO A 173 18.37 -15.15 -8.75
N GLY A 174 17.97 -14.69 -9.93
CA GLY A 174 16.82 -15.20 -10.66
C GLY A 174 15.74 -14.14 -10.95
N ALA A 175 14.74 -14.55 -11.71
CA ALA A 175 13.59 -13.70 -12.02
C ALA A 175 12.73 -13.49 -10.78
N VAL A 176 12.32 -12.25 -10.56
CA VAL A 176 11.40 -11.91 -9.47
C VAL A 176 9.98 -12.29 -9.90
N PRO A 177 9.28 -13.16 -9.15
CA PRO A 177 7.89 -13.50 -9.44
C PRO A 177 6.98 -12.25 -9.40
N ASP A 178 5.97 -12.22 -10.26
CA ASP A 178 5.04 -11.10 -10.37
C ASP A 178 3.68 -11.48 -9.78
N ILE A 179 3.36 -10.96 -8.60
CA ILE A 179 2.10 -11.26 -7.88
C ILE A 179 0.84 -10.83 -8.62
N THR A 180 0.97 -10.08 -9.71
CA THR A 180 -0.17 -9.73 -10.57
C THR A 180 -0.50 -10.82 -11.57
N ARG A 181 0.33 -11.85 -11.68
CA ARG A 181 0.20 -12.97 -12.62
C ARG A 181 0.29 -14.34 -11.94
N GLU A 182 0.99 -14.41 -10.83
CA GLU A 182 1.25 -15.62 -10.08
C GLU A 182 0.68 -15.48 -8.67
N PRO A 183 -0.03 -16.50 -8.15
CA PRO A 183 -0.51 -16.46 -6.77
C PRO A 183 0.67 -16.45 -5.79
N LEU A 184 0.40 -16.01 -4.56
CA LEU A 184 1.37 -16.12 -3.47
C LEU A 184 1.40 -17.55 -2.95
N ASP A 185 2.60 -18.14 -2.92
CA ASP A 185 2.87 -19.40 -2.26
C ASP A 185 3.64 -19.15 -0.96
N PHE A 186 3.20 -19.74 0.15
CA PHE A 186 3.83 -19.55 1.45
C PHE A 186 4.79 -20.71 1.78
N PRO A 187 5.96 -20.43 2.37
CA PRO A 187 6.51 -19.11 2.70
C PRO A 187 6.91 -18.30 1.47
N THR A 188 6.65 -17.01 1.49
CA THR A 188 6.81 -16.11 0.34
C THR A 188 8.18 -15.45 0.33
N GLY A 189 8.80 -15.34 -0.84
CA GLY A 189 10.05 -14.59 -1.00
C GLY A 189 9.87 -13.09 -0.72
N ARG A 190 10.91 -12.42 -0.17
CA ARG A 190 10.85 -11.00 0.19
C ARG A 190 10.39 -10.10 -0.95
N ALA A 191 10.82 -10.37 -2.19
CA ALA A 191 10.42 -9.58 -3.34
C ALA A 191 8.89 -9.62 -3.57
N GLN A 192 8.24 -10.77 -3.38
CA GLN A 192 6.79 -10.91 -3.47
C GLN A 192 6.10 -10.25 -2.25
N ARG A 193 6.67 -10.38 -1.03
CA ARG A 193 6.19 -9.66 0.16
C ARG A 193 6.14 -8.16 -0.10
N LEU A 194 7.22 -7.56 -0.59
CA LEU A 194 7.28 -6.13 -0.90
C LEU A 194 6.27 -5.71 -1.97
N GLN A 195 6.05 -6.53 -3.01
CA GLN A 195 5.00 -6.27 -4.00
C GLN A 195 3.59 -6.30 -3.37
N ALA A 196 3.31 -7.28 -2.52
CA ALA A 196 2.03 -7.38 -1.82
C ALA A 196 1.80 -6.18 -0.89
N LEU A 197 2.82 -5.78 -0.11
CA LEU A 197 2.76 -4.59 0.74
C LEU A 197 2.55 -3.31 -0.10
N ALA A 198 3.17 -3.17 -1.26
CA ALA A 198 2.95 -2.02 -2.14
C ALA A 198 1.49 -1.93 -2.61
N ARG A 199 0.84 -3.05 -2.89
CA ARG A 199 -0.59 -3.12 -3.23
C ARG A 199 -1.52 -3.02 -2.03
N GLY A 200 -1.01 -3.28 -0.82
CA GLY A 200 -1.79 -3.32 0.41
C GLY A 200 -2.39 -1.96 0.78
N ASP A 201 -3.42 -1.98 1.60
CA ASP A 201 -4.07 -0.78 2.14
C ASP A 201 -3.13 0.03 3.03
N GLU A 202 -3.01 1.32 2.76
CA GLU A 202 -2.17 2.23 3.56
C GLU A 202 -2.55 2.22 5.03
N GLY A 203 -3.85 2.26 5.34
CA GLY A 203 -4.34 2.30 6.72
C GLY A 203 -4.06 1.00 7.47
N PHE A 204 -4.22 -0.15 6.82
CA PHE A 204 -3.89 -1.46 7.39
C PHE A 204 -2.39 -1.56 7.71
N LEU A 205 -1.53 -1.16 6.77
CA LEU A 205 -0.08 -1.18 6.97
C LEU A 205 0.38 -0.20 8.06
N LEU A 206 -0.25 0.97 8.15
CA LEU A 206 0.03 1.92 9.24
C LEU A 206 -0.37 1.33 10.60
N ALA A 207 -1.52 0.67 10.69
CA ALA A 207 -1.97 0.03 11.92
C ALA A 207 -1.04 -1.11 12.36
N LEU A 208 -0.61 -1.95 11.43
CA LEU A 208 0.37 -3.00 11.71
C LEU A 208 1.74 -2.42 12.08
N GLY A 209 2.25 -1.46 11.31
CA GLY A 209 3.49 -0.76 11.62
C GLY A 209 3.46 -0.07 12.99
N TYR A 210 2.32 0.52 13.37
CA TYR A 210 2.12 1.06 14.71
C TYR A 210 2.18 -0.04 15.79
N SER A 211 1.61 -1.20 15.53
CA SER A 211 1.62 -2.31 16.48
C SER A 211 3.03 -2.85 16.78
N THR A 212 3.96 -2.75 15.83
CA THR A 212 5.37 -3.16 16.04
C THR A 212 6.11 -2.28 17.02
N GLN A 213 5.65 -1.04 17.22
CA GLN A 213 6.27 -0.07 18.12
C GLN A 213 5.57 0.01 19.46
N ARG A 214 4.24 -0.13 19.46
CA ARG A 214 3.39 0.02 20.63
C ARG A 214 2.51 -1.21 20.82
N GLY A 215 2.51 -1.77 22.00
CA GLY A 215 1.75 -2.95 22.36
C GLY A 215 2.59 -4.23 22.29
N TYR A 216 2.93 -4.69 21.12
CA TYR A 216 3.74 -5.91 20.93
C TYR A 216 5.24 -5.62 20.83
N GLY A 217 5.61 -4.49 20.24
CA GLY A 217 7.00 -4.14 20.00
C GLY A 217 7.66 -3.45 21.20
N ARG A 218 8.92 -3.76 21.41
CA ARG A 218 9.83 -3.03 22.31
C ARG A 218 10.84 -2.23 21.52
N ASN A 219 10.62 -2.09 20.23
CA ASN A 219 11.54 -1.51 19.27
C ASN A 219 11.11 -0.09 18.91
N HIS A 220 12.08 0.81 18.88
CA HIS A 220 11.90 2.15 18.33
C HIS A 220 12.71 2.27 17.04
N PRO A 221 12.09 2.09 15.87
CA PRO A 221 12.75 2.28 14.59
C PRO A 221 12.99 3.76 14.33
N PHE A 222 13.97 4.02 13.47
CA PHE A 222 14.31 5.36 13.01
C PHE A 222 14.20 5.41 11.49
N ALA A 223 13.67 6.50 10.95
CA ALA A 223 13.75 6.76 9.53
C ALA A 223 15.24 6.95 9.17
N GLY A 224 15.84 5.92 8.62
CA GLY A 224 17.20 5.99 8.10
C GLY A 224 17.26 7.02 6.99
N GLU A 225 16.39 6.87 6.01
CA GLU A 225 16.19 7.87 4.96
C GLU A 225 14.78 7.75 4.37
N ILE A 226 14.14 8.89 4.14
CA ILE A 226 12.95 9.01 3.29
C ILE A 226 13.32 9.90 2.12
N ARG A 227 13.07 9.41 0.90
CA ARG A 227 13.35 10.08 -0.35
C ARG A 227 12.12 10.12 -1.22
N ILE A 228 11.80 11.27 -1.77
CA ILE A 228 10.72 11.45 -2.74
C ILE A 228 11.30 12.18 -3.94
N GLY A 229 11.02 11.67 -5.12
CA GLY A 229 11.48 12.29 -6.35
C GLY A 229 11.27 11.41 -7.57
N ALA A 230 11.74 11.88 -8.72
CA ALA A 230 11.64 11.21 -9.99
C ALA A 230 12.83 10.28 -10.24
N CYS A 231 12.53 9.07 -10.70
CA CYS A 231 13.50 8.07 -11.16
C CYS A 231 13.25 7.76 -12.63
N GLU A 232 14.32 7.62 -13.40
CA GLU A 232 14.25 7.17 -14.79
C GLU A 232 13.84 5.70 -14.87
N VAL A 233 13.00 5.37 -15.83
CA VAL A 233 12.60 4.00 -16.17
C VAL A 233 13.34 3.58 -17.44
N TRP A 234 14.07 2.48 -17.35
CA TRP A 234 14.87 1.95 -18.43
C TRP A 234 14.35 0.60 -18.89
N LEU A 235 14.37 0.37 -20.19
CA LEU A 235 14.12 -0.92 -20.83
C LEU A 235 15.37 -1.35 -21.61
N GLU A 236 15.56 -2.67 -21.71
CA GLU A 236 16.56 -3.27 -22.58
C GLU A 236 15.85 -4.18 -23.60
N PRO A 237 15.38 -3.60 -24.73
CA PRO A 237 14.75 -4.39 -25.79
C PRO A 237 15.77 -5.33 -26.44
N GLU A 238 15.39 -6.58 -26.65
CA GLU A 238 16.27 -7.59 -27.27
C GLU A 238 16.78 -7.15 -28.65
N GLU A 239 15.97 -6.41 -29.41
CA GLU A 239 16.31 -5.93 -30.74
C GLU A 239 17.42 -4.87 -30.74
N LEU A 240 17.58 -4.13 -29.64
CA LEU A 240 18.59 -3.09 -29.50
C LEU A 240 19.88 -3.61 -28.86
N GLY A 241 19.78 -4.55 -27.92
CA GLY A 241 20.91 -5.07 -27.16
C GLY A 241 21.58 -4.06 -26.23
N PHE A 242 20.89 -2.98 -25.90
CA PHE A 242 21.31 -1.97 -24.91
C PHE A 242 20.12 -1.30 -24.27
N ALA A 243 20.29 -0.78 -23.05
CA ALA A 243 19.25 -0.11 -22.29
C ALA A 243 18.93 1.28 -22.86
N VAL A 244 17.64 1.64 -22.88
CA VAL A 244 17.15 2.95 -23.29
C VAL A 244 16.19 3.51 -22.23
N PRO A 245 16.23 4.83 -21.92
CA PRO A 245 15.25 5.44 -21.04
C PRO A 245 13.91 5.59 -21.78
N VAL A 246 12.83 5.23 -21.11
CA VAL A 246 11.46 5.30 -21.67
C VAL A 246 10.60 6.36 -20.97
N GLY A 247 11.05 6.89 -19.86
CA GLY A 247 10.35 7.92 -19.10
C GLY A 247 10.84 8.04 -17.67
N GLU A 248 10.12 8.82 -16.90
CA GLU A 248 10.36 9.00 -15.47
C GLU A 248 9.09 8.66 -14.69
N ILE A 249 9.25 8.14 -13.48
CA ILE A 249 8.17 7.98 -12.50
C ILE A 249 8.55 8.64 -11.18
N GLU A 250 7.59 9.28 -10.52
CA GLU A 250 7.78 9.76 -9.16
C GLU A 250 7.55 8.62 -8.18
N VAL A 251 8.46 8.47 -7.23
CA VAL A 251 8.38 7.43 -6.19
C VAL A 251 8.75 8.00 -4.83
N THR A 252 8.18 7.39 -3.80
CA THR A 252 8.57 7.57 -2.40
C THR A 252 9.28 6.31 -1.93
N GLU A 253 10.50 6.46 -1.48
CA GLU A 253 11.31 5.40 -0.88
C GLU A 253 11.53 5.66 0.60
N CYS A 254 11.39 4.63 1.42
CA CYS A 254 11.69 4.67 2.85
C CYS A 254 12.59 3.50 3.24
N GLU A 255 13.72 3.82 3.83
CA GLU A 255 14.59 2.87 4.51
C GLU A 255 14.53 3.13 6.02
N MET A 256 14.05 2.15 6.80
CA MET A 256 14.00 2.21 8.26
C MET A 256 15.22 1.48 8.84
N VAL A 257 15.86 2.12 9.82
CA VAL A 257 16.85 1.48 10.70
C VAL A 257 16.10 0.98 11.93
N ASN A 258 16.17 -0.34 12.14
CA ASN A 258 15.43 -1.00 13.21
C ASN A 258 16.40 -1.58 14.24
N GLN A 259 15.81 -2.21 15.28
CA GLN A 259 16.57 -2.84 16.34
C GLN A 259 17.72 -3.71 15.78
N PHE A 260 18.76 -3.79 16.55
CA PHE A 260 19.90 -4.62 16.21
C PHE A 260 19.67 -6.09 16.58
N VAL A 261 20.30 -6.96 15.82
CA VAL A 261 20.47 -8.39 16.11
C VAL A 261 21.93 -8.65 16.42
N GLY A 262 22.20 -9.71 17.14
CA GLY A 262 23.54 -10.12 17.52
C GLY A 262 23.52 -11.15 18.65
N SER A 263 24.63 -11.73 18.93
CA SER A 263 24.81 -12.73 19.98
C SER A 263 26.09 -12.48 20.76
N ARG A 264 26.49 -13.42 21.62
CA ARG A 264 27.80 -13.35 22.30
C ARG A 264 28.97 -13.57 21.32
N GLU A 265 28.69 -14.21 20.19
CA GLU A 265 29.69 -14.61 19.19
C GLU A 265 29.67 -13.69 17.97
N GLU A 266 28.51 -13.02 17.72
CA GLU A 266 28.29 -12.13 16.58
C GLU A 266 28.13 -10.69 17.06
N LEU A 267 28.85 -9.77 16.42
CA LEU A 267 28.76 -8.35 16.71
C LEU A 267 27.36 -7.83 16.39
N PRO A 268 26.80 -6.91 17.20
CA PRO A 268 25.49 -6.36 16.97
C PRO A 268 25.45 -5.51 15.69
N GLN A 269 24.44 -5.73 14.88
CA GLN A 269 24.16 -4.98 13.66
C GLN A 269 22.71 -4.56 13.63
N PHE A 270 22.42 -3.34 13.17
CA PHE A 270 21.06 -2.87 12.92
C PHE A 270 20.43 -3.67 11.78
N THR A 271 19.14 -3.85 11.85
CA THR A 271 18.33 -4.41 10.77
C THR A 271 17.63 -3.32 10.00
N ARG A 272 17.23 -3.61 8.77
CA ARG A 272 16.52 -2.65 7.92
C ARG A 272 15.12 -3.13 7.56
N GLY A 273 14.22 -2.19 7.36
CA GLY A 273 12.96 -2.36 6.66
C GLY A 273 12.90 -1.44 5.46
N TYR A 274 12.19 -1.84 4.43
CA TYR A 274 12.12 -1.16 3.16
C TYR A 274 10.69 -0.93 2.68
N GLY A 275 10.43 0.24 2.10
CA GLY A 275 9.17 0.55 1.47
C GLY A 275 9.37 1.43 0.24
N LEU A 276 8.66 1.12 -0.84
CA LEU A 276 8.64 1.87 -2.09
C LEU A 276 7.20 1.97 -2.60
N ALA A 277 6.78 3.19 -2.96
CA ALA A 277 5.45 3.46 -3.46
C ALA A 277 5.49 4.50 -4.58
N PHE A 278 4.50 4.50 -5.46
CA PHE A 278 4.36 5.50 -6.50
C PHE A 278 3.94 6.87 -5.95
N GLY A 279 4.47 7.92 -6.56
CA GLY A 279 4.15 9.30 -6.25
C GLY A 279 4.53 9.71 -4.82
N TYR A 280 3.81 10.68 -4.29
CA TYR A 280 4.01 11.19 -2.92
C TYR A 280 3.21 10.35 -1.91
N ALA A 281 3.82 9.31 -1.37
CA ALA A 281 3.17 8.31 -0.51
C ALA A 281 3.99 7.97 0.74
N GLU A 282 4.42 8.99 1.49
CA GLU A 282 5.36 8.87 2.61
C GLU A 282 4.86 7.90 3.70
N ARG A 283 3.60 8.07 4.16
CA ARG A 283 3.02 7.18 5.19
C ARG A 283 2.94 5.73 4.73
N LYS A 284 2.63 5.53 3.45
CA LYS A 284 2.59 4.20 2.84
C LYS A 284 3.97 3.54 2.85
N ALA A 285 5.00 4.24 2.36
CA ALA A 285 6.36 3.74 2.33
C ALA A 285 6.91 3.45 3.74
N MET A 286 6.62 4.32 4.72
CA MET A 286 6.97 4.09 6.13
C MET A 286 6.25 2.87 6.71
N GLY A 287 4.94 2.74 6.49
CA GLY A 287 4.16 1.57 6.93
C GLY A 287 4.68 0.28 6.33
N MET A 288 5.00 0.28 5.03
CA MET A 288 5.65 -0.85 4.35
C MET A 288 6.98 -1.22 5.02
N ALA A 289 7.86 -0.24 5.25
CA ALA A 289 9.18 -0.49 5.81
C ALA A 289 9.12 -1.11 7.23
N LEU A 290 8.17 -0.68 8.05
CA LEU A 290 7.95 -1.27 9.37
C LEU A 290 7.44 -2.71 9.29
N VAL A 291 6.51 -2.98 8.40
CA VAL A 291 5.92 -4.31 8.23
C VAL A 291 6.90 -5.26 7.51
N ASP A 292 7.65 -4.78 6.50
CA ASP A 292 8.72 -5.55 5.87
C ASP A 292 9.71 -6.08 6.89
N ARG A 293 10.17 -5.21 7.82
CA ARG A 293 11.07 -5.64 8.90
C ARG A 293 10.40 -6.66 9.84
N ALA A 294 9.13 -6.47 10.17
CA ALA A 294 8.40 -7.37 11.06
C ALA A 294 8.26 -8.77 10.44
N LEU A 295 7.98 -8.85 9.14
CA LEU A 295 7.85 -10.11 8.40
C LEU A 295 9.18 -10.89 8.26
N ARG A 296 10.29 -10.27 8.60
CA ARG A 296 11.62 -10.90 8.59
C ARG A 296 12.04 -11.45 9.96
N ALA A 297 11.13 -11.56 10.91
CA ALA A 297 11.44 -12.02 12.27
C ALA A 297 12.17 -13.37 12.28
N GLU A 298 11.67 -14.36 11.55
CA GLU A 298 12.29 -15.67 11.45
C GLU A 298 13.67 -15.63 10.77
N GLU A 299 13.86 -14.78 9.76
CA GLU A 299 15.16 -14.58 9.10
C GLU A 299 16.22 -14.06 10.08
N TYR A 300 15.81 -13.34 11.11
CA TYR A 300 16.68 -12.83 12.19
C TYR A 300 16.66 -13.69 13.45
N GLY A 301 16.07 -14.87 13.42
CA GLY A 301 15.99 -15.79 14.58
C GLY A 301 15.10 -15.26 15.70
N GLU A 302 14.18 -14.36 15.43
CA GLU A 302 13.23 -13.80 16.39
C GLU A 302 11.95 -14.66 16.49
N GLU A 303 11.36 -14.70 17.66
CA GLU A 303 10.07 -15.37 17.86
C GLU A 303 8.92 -14.55 17.22
N VAL A 304 8.01 -15.24 16.54
CA VAL A 304 6.79 -14.65 15.98
C VAL A 304 5.74 -14.50 17.09
N VAL A 305 5.60 -13.30 17.64
CA VAL A 305 4.71 -13.01 18.78
C VAL A 305 3.61 -12.02 18.47
N SER A 306 3.62 -11.41 17.27
CA SER A 306 2.67 -10.36 16.89
C SER A 306 2.04 -10.62 15.52
N PRO A 307 0.82 -10.10 15.28
CA PRO A 307 0.18 -10.22 13.96
C PRO A 307 1.01 -9.65 12.80
N ALA A 308 1.78 -8.58 13.04
CA ALA A 308 2.63 -7.97 12.02
C ALA A 308 3.80 -8.85 11.55
N GLN A 309 4.13 -9.89 12.33
CA GLN A 309 5.17 -10.87 12.01
C GLN A 309 4.61 -12.13 11.34
N GLN A 310 3.28 -12.29 11.31
CA GLN A 310 2.62 -13.45 10.71
C GLN A 310 2.43 -13.20 9.21
N GLU A 311 3.30 -13.80 8.39
CA GLU A 311 3.36 -13.55 6.94
C GLU A 311 2.01 -13.81 6.26
N GLU A 312 1.43 -14.99 6.44
CA GLU A 312 0.16 -15.34 5.82
C GLU A 312 -0.96 -14.40 6.24
N PHE A 313 -1.05 -14.07 7.55
CA PHE A 313 -2.04 -13.11 8.04
C PHE A 313 -1.89 -11.75 7.37
N VAL A 314 -0.68 -11.21 7.30
CA VAL A 314 -0.44 -9.89 6.73
C VAL A 314 -0.76 -9.87 5.24
N LEU A 315 -0.20 -10.80 4.47
CA LEU A 315 -0.29 -10.78 3.01
C LEU A 315 -1.68 -11.15 2.49
N MET A 316 -2.40 -12.01 3.21
CA MET A 316 -3.79 -12.38 2.85
C MET A 316 -4.83 -11.32 3.24
N HIS A 317 -4.48 -10.34 4.08
CA HIS A 317 -5.44 -9.33 4.54
C HIS A 317 -5.07 -7.89 4.21
N CYS A 318 -3.90 -7.65 3.63
CA CYS A 318 -3.46 -6.29 3.32
C CYS A 318 -4.12 -5.70 2.06
N ASP A 319 -4.65 -6.52 1.16
CA ASP A 319 -5.24 -6.06 -0.09
C ASP A 319 -6.70 -5.61 0.08
N ASN A 320 -6.91 -4.31 -0.04
CA ASN A 320 -8.22 -3.67 0.13
C ASN A 320 -9.24 -4.08 -0.93
N VAL A 321 -8.80 -4.37 -2.15
CA VAL A 321 -9.70 -4.76 -3.24
C VAL A 321 -10.25 -6.17 -2.97
N GLU A 322 -9.39 -7.08 -2.53
CA GLU A 322 -9.79 -8.42 -2.15
C GLU A 322 -10.71 -8.39 -0.92
N ALA A 323 -10.27 -7.71 0.15
CA ALA A 323 -11.06 -7.57 1.37
C ALA A 323 -12.42 -6.89 1.10
N GLY A 324 -12.42 -5.79 0.34
CA GLY A 324 -13.63 -5.06 -0.04
C GLY A 324 -14.58 -5.89 -0.90
N GLY A 325 -14.05 -6.68 -1.83
CA GLY A 325 -14.84 -7.60 -2.65
C GLY A 325 -15.48 -8.71 -1.81
N PHE A 326 -14.70 -9.30 -0.90
CA PHE A 326 -15.19 -10.35 0.01
C PHE A 326 -16.28 -9.85 0.95
N VAL A 327 -16.06 -8.72 1.60
CA VAL A 327 -17.07 -8.13 2.50
C VAL A 327 -18.31 -7.68 1.72
N SER A 328 -18.12 -7.07 0.56
CA SER A 328 -19.23 -6.55 -0.24
C SER A 328 -20.13 -7.64 -0.80
N HIS A 329 -19.63 -8.85 -1.07
CA HIS A 329 -20.48 -9.91 -1.59
C HIS A 329 -21.53 -10.38 -0.59
N LEU A 330 -21.28 -10.18 0.73
CA LEU A 330 -22.22 -10.59 1.80
C LEU A 330 -23.58 -9.87 1.70
N LYS A 331 -23.64 -8.71 1.04
CA LYS A 331 -24.93 -8.00 0.79
C LYS A 331 -25.67 -8.51 -0.44
N LEU A 332 -25.05 -9.39 -1.24
CA LEU A 332 -25.72 -10.00 -2.37
C LEU A 332 -26.70 -11.09 -1.91
N PRO A 333 -27.68 -11.51 -2.78
CA PRO A 333 -28.69 -12.48 -2.38
C PRO A 333 -28.10 -13.83 -1.97
N HIS A 334 -28.14 -14.15 -0.68
CA HIS A 334 -27.75 -15.44 -0.07
C HIS A 334 -28.96 -16.17 0.55
N TYR A 335 -30.16 -15.91 0.03
CA TYR A 335 -31.39 -16.41 0.66
C TYR A 335 -31.50 -17.95 0.63
N VAL A 336 -30.87 -18.62 -0.32
CA VAL A 336 -30.89 -20.11 -0.39
C VAL A 336 -30.08 -20.68 0.78
N ASP A 337 -28.85 -20.20 0.97
CA ASP A 337 -27.98 -20.64 2.05
C ASP A 337 -28.58 -20.29 3.42
N PHE A 338 -29.08 -19.04 3.56
CA PHE A 338 -29.72 -18.59 4.78
C PHE A 338 -30.97 -19.39 5.13
N GLN A 339 -31.82 -19.76 4.16
CA GLN A 339 -33.00 -20.60 4.42
C GLN A 339 -32.59 -22.00 4.88
N SER A 340 -31.54 -22.57 4.34
CA SER A 340 -31.01 -23.85 4.76
C SER A 340 -30.57 -23.83 6.24
N GLU A 341 -29.81 -22.81 6.63
CA GLU A 341 -29.37 -22.63 8.02
C GLU A 341 -30.55 -22.35 8.96
N LEU A 342 -31.50 -21.53 8.52
CA LEU A 342 -32.70 -21.22 9.29
C LEU A 342 -33.52 -22.50 9.58
N GLU A 343 -33.65 -23.38 8.59
CA GLU A 343 -34.32 -24.65 8.78
C GLU A 343 -33.55 -25.57 9.75
N LEU A 344 -32.22 -25.62 9.65
CA LEU A 344 -31.36 -26.35 10.55
C LEU A 344 -31.55 -25.89 12.01
N ILE A 345 -31.47 -24.57 12.23
CA ILE A 345 -31.66 -24.00 13.59
C ILE A 345 -33.07 -24.29 14.12
N ARG A 346 -34.09 -24.18 13.27
CA ARG A 346 -35.46 -24.52 13.65
C ARG A 346 -35.60 -25.98 14.07
N LYS A 347 -34.92 -26.91 13.36
CA LYS A 347 -34.90 -28.34 13.73
C LYS A 347 -34.19 -28.55 15.07
N LEU A 348 -33.02 -27.95 15.27
CA LEU A 348 -32.25 -28.06 16.50
C LEU A 348 -32.97 -27.49 17.75
N ARG A 349 -33.84 -26.50 17.56
CA ARG A 349 -34.61 -25.86 18.64
C ARG A 349 -35.93 -26.60 18.98
N ARG A 350 -36.30 -27.65 18.26
CA ARG A 350 -37.50 -28.44 18.63
C ARG A 350 -37.24 -29.21 19.92
N PRO A 351 -38.19 -29.18 20.91
CA PRO A 351 -38.06 -30.00 22.11
C PRO A 351 -37.94 -31.48 21.74
N GLY A 352 -36.96 -32.18 22.29
CA GLY A 352 -36.68 -33.58 22.02
C GLY A 352 -35.42 -33.87 21.17
N VAL A 353 -34.87 -32.90 20.44
CA VAL A 353 -33.60 -33.07 19.70
C VAL A 353 -32.40 -32.67 20.58
N ALA A 354 -32.61 -31.76 21.54
CA ALA A 354 -31.57 -31.34 22.48
C ALA A 354 -31.16 -32.46 23.49
N GLU A 355 -32.01 -33.43 23.76
CA GLU A 355 -31.70 -34.55 24.67
C GLU A 355 -30.85 -35.63 24.02
N SER A 356 -30.85 -35.75 22.68
CA SER A 356 -30.03 -36.73 21.95
C SER A 356 -28.60 -36.25 21.61
N ALA A 357 -28.30 -34.97 21.85
CA ALA A 357 -26.99 -34.37 21.59
C ALA A 357 -26.09 -34.27 22.85
N GLN A 358 -26.48 -34.84 23.98
CA GLN A 358 -25.56 -34.96 25.09
C GLN A 358 -24.57 -36.11 24.79
N PRO A 359 -23.25 -35.87 24.86
CA PRO A 359 -22.26 -36.91 24.69
C PRO A 359 -22.53 -37.98 25.75
N THR A 360 -22.66 -39.22 25.33
CA THR A 360 -22.76 -40.35 26.25
C THR A 360 -21.51 -40.39 27.13
N ASP A 361 -21.68 -40.73 28.41
CA ASP A 361 -20.60 -40.79 29.42
C ASP A 361 -19.42 -41.71 29.04
N GLN A 362 -19.47 -42.37 27.89
CA GLN A 362 -18.38 -43.18 27.36
C GLN A 362 -17.32 -42.37 26.57
N GLU A 363 -17.63 -41.18 26.07
CA GLU A 363 -16.65 -40.34 25.37
C GLU A 363 -15.84 -39.41 26.31
N LYS A 364 -16.20 -39.36 27.59
CA LYS A 364 -15.45 -38.61 28.60
C LYS A 364 -14.30 -39.40 29.24
N ARG A 365 -14.03 -40.64 28.77
CA ARG A 365 -12.99 -41.55 29.31
C ARG A 365 -11.97 -42.02 28.25
N ALA A 366 -11.86 -41.34 27.12
CA ALA A 366 -10.79 -41.60 26.15
C ALA A 366 -9.83 -40.39 26.04
#